data_51d1185c9719c8ed20f8da338c50b6b1
#
_entry.id   51d1185c9719c8ed20f8da338c50b6b1
#
_cell.length_a   1.000
_cell.length_b   1.000
_cell.length_c   1.000
_cell.angle_alpha   90.00
_cell.angle_beta   90.00
_cell.angle_gamma   90.00
#
_symmetry.space_group_name_H-M   'P 1'
#
loop_
_entity.id
_entity.type
_entity.pdbx_description
1 polymer ?
#
loop_
_entity_poly.entity_id
_entity_poly.type
_entity_poly.pdbx_seq_one_letter_code
_entity_poly.pdbx_strand_id
1 'polypeptide(L)'
;VSILFFVVVVIYIFSTYCNLNVNTQRGTVVDSLNSVYVYYNGGVNQTSGRNVVDGYNIGMKYQCVEFVKRYYYEYYHHKMPDSYGHAKSFFDKKLSNGEMNVSRGLIQYKNGEGILPQIGDIVVFDGYLFNPYGHVAIISAVGTNEVELIQQNSGCMNVSRKCLGLTKNNSGWEIQNKRILGWLHI
;
A
#
# COMPACT_ATOMS: atom_id res chain seq x y z
N VAL A 1 -13.48 -34.00 3.43
CA VAL A 1 -13.43 -32.50 3.63
C VAL A 1 -12.38 -32.08 4.66
N SER A 2 -11.86 -32.98 5.50
CA SER A 2 -11.22 -32.51 6.73
C SER A 2 -9.74 -32.20 6.66
N ILE A 3 -8.89 -33.03 6.07
CA ILE A 3 -7.43 -32.87 6.16
C ILE A 3 -6.93 -31.72 5.28
N LEU A 4 -7.35 -31.66 4.03
CA LEU A 4 -6.92 -30.59 3.11
C LEU A 4 -7.38 -29.21 3.59
N PHE A 5 -8.60 -29.09 4.07
CA PHE A 5 -9.11 -27.85 4.66
C PHE A 5 -8.32 -27.43 5.88
N PHE A 6 -8.02 -28.37 6.79
CA PHE A 6 -7.21 -28.10 7.99
C PHE A 6 -5.79 -27.62 7.62
N VAL A 7 -5.14 -28.29 6.66
CA VAL A 7 -3.81 -27.88 6.17
C VAL A 7 -3.82 -26.47 5.58
N VAL A 8 -4.82 -26.14 4.77
CA VAL A 8 -4.96 -24.78 4.19
C VAL A 8 -5.16 -23.73 5.29
N VAL A 9 -5.97 -24.01 6.29
CA VAL A 9 -6.19 -23.09 7.44
C VAL A 9 -4.91 -22.91 8.24
N VAL A 10 -4.17 -23.97 8.51
CA VAL A 10 -2.89 -23.89 9.22
C VAL A 10 -1.87 -23.06 8.44
N ILE A 11 -1.71 -23.31 7.14
CA ILE A 11 -0.82 -22.52 6.28
C ILE A 11 -1.23 -21.05 6.28
N TYR A 12 -2.53 -20.75 6.18
CA TYR A 12 -3.03 -19.39 6.24
C TYR A 12 -2.70 -18.70 7.57
N ILE A 13 -2.94 -19.38 8.70
CA ILE A 13 -2.62 -18.83 10.02
C ILE A 13 -1.12 -18.56 10.13
N PHE A 14 -0.27 -19.53 9.76
CA PHE A 14 1.18 -19.37 9.82
C PHE A 14 1.66 -18.21 8.94
N SER A 15 1.23 -18.13 7.67
CA SER A 15 1.64 -17.07 6.76
C SER A 15 1.15 -15.68 7.19
N THR A 16 0.11 -15.60 7.99
CA THR A 16 -0.55 -14.36 8.38
C THR A 16 -0.07 -13.83 9.73
N TYR A 17 0.18 -14.72 10.70
CA TYR A 17 0.50 -14.34 12.07
C TYR A 17 1.94 -14.63 12.49
N CYS A 18 2.65 -15.50 11.78
CA CYS A 18 4.03 -15.84 12.12
C CYS A 18 5.03 -15.03 11.29
N ASN A 19 6.16 -14.71 11.91
CA ASN A 19 7.33 -14.22 11.19
C ASN A 19 8.00 -15.40 10.47
N LEU A 20 7.85 -15.48 9.15
CA LEU A 20 8.46 -16.53 8.34
C LEU A 20 9.95 -16.29 8.06
N ASN A 21 10.44 -15.07 8.22
CA ASN A 21 11.86 -14.74 8.13
C ASN A 21 12.46 -14.61 9.53
N VAL A 22 12.87 -15.74 10.09
CA VAL A 22 13.41 -15.82 11.45
C VAL A 22 14.70 -15.01 11.66
N ASN A 23 15.40 -14.66 10.57
CA ASN A 23 16.64 -13.89 10.61
C ASN A 23 16.42 -12.38 10.65
N THR A 24 15.18 -11.92 10.44
CA THR A 24 14.86 -10.49 10.44
C THR A 24 13.89 -10.17 11.56
N GLN A 25 14.33 -9.30 12.46
CA GLN A 25 13.48 -8.84 13.55
C GLN A 25 12.46 -7.81 13.03
N ARG A 26 11.29 -7.85 13.63
CA ARG A 26 10.24 -6.88 13.36
C ARG A 26 10.71 -5.47 13.73
N GLY A 27 10.46 -4.49 12.85
CA GLY A 27 10.94 -3.12 13.00
C GLY A 27 12.34 -2.87 12.44
N THR A 28 13.00 -3.89 11.89
CA THR A 28 14.25 -3.70 11.14
C THR A 28 13.98 -2.88 9.88
N VAL A 29 14.82 -1.90 9.61
CA VAL A 29 14.80 -1.15 8.33
C VAL A 29 15.23 -2.09 7.21
N VAL A 30 14.40 -2.21 6.18
CA VAL A 30 14.66 -3.10 5.03
C VAL A 30 14.79 -2.35 3.71
N ASP A 31 14.33 -1.09 3.65
CA ASP A 31 14.39 -0.24 2.46
C ASP A 31 14.13 1.22 2.85
N SER A 32 14.23 2.14 1.88
CA SER A 32 13.83 3.55 2.04
C SER A 32 13.53 4.22 0.71
N LEU A 33 12.72 5.28 0.76
CA LEU A 33 12.49 6.22 -0.34
C LEU A 33 12.56 7.64 0.22
N ASN A 34 13.40 8.50 -0.38
CA ASN A 34 13.57 9.89 0.06
C ASN A 34 13.81 10.02 1.57
N SER A 35 14.66 9.14 2.13
CA SER A 35 15.00 9.05 3.57
C SER A 35 13.86 8.55 4.47
N VAL A 36 12.70 8.21 3.94
CA VAL A 36 11.59 7.59 4.69
C VAL A 36 11.75 6.08 4.66
N TYR A 37 11.95 5.45 5.83
CA TYR A 37 12.30 4.04 5.94
C TYR A 37 11.07 3.12 5.74
N VAL A 38 11.33 1.95 5.16
CA VAL A 38 10.42 0.80 5.17
C VAL A 38 10.86 -0.16 6.25
N TYR A 39 9.93 -0.56 7.10
CA TYR A 39 10.19 -1.46 8.20
C TYR A 39 9.64 -2.86 7.94
N TYR A 40 10.38 -3.85 8.37
CA TYR A 40 9.92 -5.23 8.33
C TYR A 40 8.79 -5.46 9.35
N ASN A 41 7.63 -5.96 8.91
CA ASN A 41 6.48 -6.16 9.79
C ASN A 41 6.44 -7.53 10.48
N GLY A 42 7.15 -8.54 9.98
CA GLY A 42 6.98 -9.93 10.42
C GLY A 42 5.77 -10.59 9.74
N GLY A 43 4.82 -11.10 10.51
CA GLY A 43 3.56 -11.63 9.96
C GLY A 43 2.62 -10.49 9.52
N VAL A 44 1.80 -10.75 8.50
CA VAL A 44 0.95 -9.73 7.85
C VAL A 44 0.02 -9.01 8.83
N ASN A 45 -0.58 -9.74 9.78
CA ASN A 45 -1.52 -9.19 10.76
C ASN A 45 -0.86 -8.72 12.05
N GLN A 46 0.45 -8.78 12.15
CA GLN A 46 1.14 -8.27 13.34
C GLN A 46 1.07 -6.75 13.39
N THR A 47 0.89 -6.21 14.61
CA THR A 47 0.90 -4.76 14.88
C THR A 47 1.79 -4.46 16.09
N SER A 48 2.46 -3.30 16.11
CA SER A 48 3.33 -2.84 17.20
C SER A 48 2.84 -1.52 17.80
N GLY A 49 1.54 -1.46 18.05
CA GLY A 49 0.90 -0.22 18.51
C GLY A 49 0.71 0.77 17.37
N ARG A 50 0.32 1.98 17.72
CA ARG A 50 -0.02 3.05 16.80
C ARG A 50 1.11 4.09 16.74
N ASN A 51 1.43 4.55 15.55
CA ASN A 51 2.31 5.67 15.32
C ASN A 51 1.47 6.97 15.31
N VAL A 52 1.75 7.86 16.25
CA VAL A 52 1.08 9.18 16.37
C VAL A 52 2.18 10.23 16.54
N VAL A 53 2.16 11.27 15.72
CA VAL A 53 3.13 12.38 15.76
C VAL A 53 2.33 13.69 15.83
N ASP A 54 2.59 14.49 16.85
CA ASP A 54 1.91 15.77 17.08
C ASP A 54 0.37 15.66 17.00
N GLY A 55 -0.19 14.61 17.60
CA GLY A 55 -1.62 14.30 17.57
C GLY A 55 -2.14 13.75 16.25
N TYR A 56 -1.31 13.70 15.20
CA TYR A 56 -1.68 13.13 13.91
C TYR A 56 -1.47 11.61 13.91
N ASN A 57 -2.55 10.87 13.63
CA ASN A 57 -2.51 9.41 13.53
C ASN A 57 -1.84 8.98 12.22
N ILE A 58 -0.58 8.55 12.27
CA ILE A 58 0.13 8.00 11.12
C ILE A 58 -0.38 6.61 10.75
N GLY A 59 -0.69 5.75 11.74
CA GLY A 59 -1.22 4.41 11.49
C GLY A 59 -0.69 3.35 12.44
N MET A 60 -1.01 2.09 12.17
CA MET A 60 -0.50 0.95 12.94
C MET A 60 0.91 0.58 12.47
N LYS A 61 1.88 0.55 13.39
CA LYS A 61 3.26 0.11 13.11
C LYS A 61 3.25 -1.39 12.79
N TYR A 62 3.81 -1.84 11.82
CA TYR A 62 4.47 -1.45 10.58
C TYR A 62 3.59 -1.86 9.40
N GLN A 63 2.35 -1.37 9.35
CA GLN A 63 1.38 -1.67 8.29
C GLN A 63 1.60 -0.79 7.05
N CYS A 64 1.05 -1.20 5.91
CA CYS A 64 1.18 -0.46 4.64
C CYS A 64 0.64 0.98 4.72
N VAL A 65 -0.48 1.18 5.40
CA VAL A 65 -1.08 2.51 5.61
C VAL A 65 -0.15 3.42 6.42
N GLU A 66 0.52 2.88 7.43
CA GLU A 66 1.47 3.64 8.26
C GLU A 66 2.66 4.14 7.41
N PHE A 67 3.23 3.29 6.56
CA PHE A 67 4.33 3.69 5.67
C PHE A 67 3.92 4.81 4.72
N VAL A 68 2.80 4.65 4.00
CA VAL A 68 2.32 5.63 3.02
C VAL A 68 2.03 6.97 3.68
N LYS A 69 1.37 6.97 4.84
CA LYS A 69 1.07 8.22 5.57
C LYS A 69 2.31 8.86 6.17
N ARG A 70 3.27 8.05 6.64
CA ARG A 70 4.55 8.54 7.14
C ARG A 70 5.37 9.15 6.01
N TYR A 71 5.38 8.54 4.82
CA TYR A 71 6.03 9.10 3.63
C TYR A 71 5.44 10.47 3.26
N TYR A 72 4.12 10.60 3.23
CA TYR A 72 3.47 11.87 2.94
C TYR A 72 3.72 12.92 4.04
N TYR A 73 3.70 12.52 5.29
CA TYR A 73 3.98 13.40 6.42
C TYR A 73 5.43 13.91 6.44
N GLU A 74 6.40 13.01 6.30
CA GLU A 74 7.82 13.32 6.44
C GLU A 74 8.39 14.00 5.18
N TYR A 75 8.01 13.51 3.99
CA TYR A 75 8.60 13.97 2.73
C TYR A 75 7.82 15.14 2.10
N TYR A 76 6.49 15.03 2.02
CA TYR A 76 5.65 16.09 1.42
C TYR A 76 5.09 17.08 2.45
N HIS A 77 5.32 16.89 3.75
CA HIS A 77 4.71 17.68 4.83
C HIS A 77 3.18 17.72 4.75
N HIS A 78 2.59 16.66 4.20
CA HIS A 78 1.15 16.53 3.97
C HIS A 78 0.50 15.67 5.04
N LYS A 79 -0.47 16.26 5.75
CA LYS A 79 -1.37 15.57 6.67
C LYS A 79 -2.69 15.29 5.95
N MET A 80 -3.05 14.03 5.76
CA MET A 80 -4.35 13.66 5.20
C MET A 80 -5.47 14.13 6.12
N PRO A 81 -6.51 14.84 5.60
CA PRO A 81 -7.61 15.34 6.43
C PRO A 81 -8.30 14.26 7.26
N ASP A 82 -8.61 13.09 6.65
CA ASP A 82 -9.02 11.91 7.40
C ASP A 82 -7.81 11.01 7.66
N SER A 83 -7.41 10.93 8.93
CA SER A 83 -6.26 10.15 9.34
C SER A 83 -6.59 8.68 9.65
N TYR A 84 -7.81 8.22 9.41
CA TYR A 84 -8.27 6.85 9.66
C TYR A 84 -8.63 6.10 8.38
N GLY A 85 -8.94 4.82 8.51
CA GLY A 85 -9.38 3.95 7.44
C GLY A 85 -8.40 2.82 7.09
N HIS A 86 -8.89 1.88 6.30
CA HIS A 86 -8.13 0.78 5.73
C HIS A 86 -7.48 1.19 4.42
N ALA A 87 -6.54 0.39 3.93
CA ALA A 87 -5.83 0.67 2.67
C ALA A 87 -6.78 0.94 1.50
N LYS A 88 -7.78 0.07 1.26
CA LYS A 88 -8.75 0.26 0.16
C LYS A 88 -9.61 1.52 0.30
N SER A 89 -9.82 2.05 1.53
CA SER A 89 -10.59 3.27 1.74
C SER A 89 -9.83 4.56 1.41
N PHE A 90 -8.58 4.44 0.99
CA PHE A 90 -7.86 5.56 0.38
C PHE A 90 -8.48 5.96 -0.96
N PHE A 91 -9.15 5.04 -1.64
CA PHE A 91 -9.81 5.27 -2.92
C PHE A 91 -11.32 5.39 -2.74
N ASP A 92 -11.90 6.49 -3.17
CA ASP A 92 -13.35 6.68 -3.22
C ASP A 92 -13.89 6.30 -4.61
N LYS A 93 -14.59 5.16 -4.69
CA LYS A 93 -15.16 4.66 -5.96
C LYS A 93 -16.23 5.56 -6.57
N LYS A 94 -16.76 6.53 -5.81
CA LYS A 94 -17.80 7.46 -6.26
C LYS A 94 -17.25 8.67 -7.00
N LEU A 95 -15.98 9.01 -6.76
CA LEU A 95 -15.34 10.15 -7.42
C LEU A 95 -15.11 9.87 -8.91
N SER A 96 -15.26 10.90 -9.72
CA SER A 96 -14.85 10.89 -11.12
C SER A 96 -13.31 10.89 -11.21
N ASN A 97 -12.80 10.51 -12.37
CA ASN A 97 -11.37 10.54 -12.63
C ASN A 97 -10.84 11.98 -12.60
N GLY A 98 -9.76 12.21 -11.85
CA GLY A 98 -9.17 13.56 -11.70
C GLY A 98 -9.84 14.45 -10.64
N GLU A 99 -10.81 13.93 -9.88
CA GLU A 99 -11.43 14.68 -8.78
C GLU A 99 -10.60 14.64 -7.49
N MET A 100 -10.81 15.66 -6.67
CA MET A 100 -10.20 15.77 -5.34
C MET A 100 -10.80 14.76 -4.37
N ASN A 101 -10.00 13.84 -3.89
CA ASN A 101 -10.33 13.01 -2.74
C ASN A 101 -10.14 13.80 -1.44
N VAL A 102 -11.22 14.41 -0.97
CA VAL A 102 -11.20 15.33 0.19
C VAL A 102 -10.69 14.64 1.44
N SER A 103 -10.98 13.35 1.64
CA SER A 103 -10.49 12.60 2.81
C SER A 103 -8.97 12.45 2.83
N ARG A 104 -8.33 12.51 1.67
CA ARG A 104 -6.86 12.38 1.54
C ARG A 104 -6.18 13.70 1.20
N GLY A 105 -6.93 14.68 0.70
CA GLY A 105 -6.39 15.95 0.21
C GLY A 105 -5.51 15.77 -1.03
N LEU A 106 -5.88 14.82 -1.91
CA LEU A 106 -5.12 14.38 -3.07
C LEU A 106 -6.04 14.22 -4.27
N ILE A 107 -5.51 14.42 -5.48
CA ILE A 107 -6.26 14.18 -6.73
C ILE A 107 -6.29 12.66 -7.00
N GLN A 108 -7.46 12.13 -7.30
CA GLN A 108 -7.66 10.70 -7.52
C GLN A 108 -7.80 10.37 -8.99
N TYR A 109 -7.05 9.36 -9.46
CA TYR A 109 -7.14 8.82 -10.81
C TYR A 109 -7.50 7.35 -10.79
N LYS A 110 -8.42 6.94 -11.68
CA LYS A 110 -8.82 5.54 -11.85
C LYS A 110 -7.81 4.80 -12.73
N ASN A 111 -7.52 3.57 -12.39
CA ASN A 111 -6.64 2.72 -13.21
C ASN A 111 -7.28 2.45 -14.57
N GLY A 112 -6.53 2.71 -15.66
CA GLY A 112 -7.01 2.58 -17.04
C GLY A 112 -7.69 3.83 -17.60
N GLU A 113 -7.95 4.86 -16.78
CA GLU A 113 -8.56 6.12 -17.20
C GLU A 113 -7.69 7.34 -16.81
N GLY A 114 -6.67 7.14 -15.97
CA GLY A 114 -5.87 8.21 -15.38
C GLY A 114 -4.79 8.76 -16.29
N ILE A 115 -4.18 9.85 -15.82
CA ILE A 115 -2.94 10.39 -16.39
C ILE A 115 -1.78 9.43 -16.14
N LEU A 116 -0.61 9.68 -16.73
CA LEU A 116 0.62 8.93 -16.39
C LEU A 116 0.87 9.04 -14.88
N PRO A 117 0.95 7.91 -14.16
CA PRO A 117 1.27 7.95 -12.75
C PRO A 117 2.69 8.51 -12.52
N GLN A 118 2.89 9.17 -11.38
CA GLN A 118 4.15 9.85 -11.06
C GLN A 118 4.83 9.25 -9.84
N ILE A 119 6.13 9.48 -9.72
CA ILE A 119 6.88 9.11 -8.50
C ILE A 119 6.26 9.85 -7.31
N GLY A 120 6.00 9.10 -6.24
CA GLY A 120 5.35 9.62 -5.05
C GLY A 120 3.84 9.35 -4.99
N ASP A 121 3.18 9.01 -6.09
CA ASP A 121 1.77 8.66 -6.08
C ASP A 121 1.47 7.44 -5.21
N ILE A 122 0.32 7.47 -4.54
CA ILE A 122 -0.18 6.34 -3.75
C ILE A 122 -0.98 5.42 -4.65
N VAL A 123 -0.49 4.22 -4.91
CA VAL A 123 -1.27 3.17 -5.59
C VAL A 123 -2.16 2.45 -4.58
N VAL A 124 -3.45 2.34 -4.90
CA VAL A 124 -4.45 1.70 -4.05
C VAL A 124 -4.94 0.40 -4.66
N PHE A 125 -4.82 -0.68 -3.89
CA PHE A 125 -5.29 -2.01 -4.28
C PHE A 125 -6.59 -2.35 -3.54
N ASP A 126 -7.55 -2.90 -4.26
CA ASP A 126 -8.78 -3.45 -3.67
C ASP A 126 -8.50 -4.68 -2.79
N GLY A 127 -9.42 -4.96 -1.90
CA GLY A 127 -9.39 -6.16 -1.07
C GLY A 127 -9.70 -7.43 -1.86
N TYR A 128 -9.39 -8.56 -1.23
CA TYR A 128 -9.77 -9.89 -1.71
C TYR A 128 -10.03 -10.81 -0.52
N LEU A 129 -10.43 -12.07 -0.78
CA LEU A 129 -10.87 -13.01 0.26
C LEU A 129 -9.90 -13.14 1.45
N PHE A 130 -8.58 -13.18 1.18
CA PHE A 130 -7.56 -13.33 2.24
C PHE A 130 -6.99 -12.00 2.77
N ASN A 131 -7.36 -10.87 2.14
CA ASN A 131 -7.04 -9.53 2.62
C ASN A 131 -8.19 -8.57 2.28
N PRO A 132 -9.23 -8.50 3.10
CA PRO A 132 -10.40 -7.64 2.84
C PRO A 132 -10.09 -6.14 2.98
N TYR A 133 -8.96 -5.79 3.56
CA TYR A 133 -8.56 -4.40 3.83
C TYR A 133 -7.88 -3.72 2.63
N GLY A 134 -7.45 -4.51 1.62
CA GLY A 134 -6.67 -4.01 0.50
C GLY A 134 -5.21 -3.75 0.83
N HIS A 135 -4.54 -2.97 -0.02
CA HIS A 135 -3.14 -2.61 0.15
C HIS A 135 -2.87 -1.22 -0.44
N VAL A 136 -1.85 -0.53 0.06
CA VAL A 136 -1.34 0.73 -0.50
C VAL A 136 0.18 0.69 -0.62
N ALA A 137 0.69 1.33 -1.67
CA ALA A 137 2.11 1.44 -1.95
C ALA A 137 2.41 2.82 -2.53
N ILE A 138 3.69 3.22 -2.57
CA ILE A 138 4.16 4.46 -3.23
C ILE A 138 4.84 4.07 -4.55
N ILE A 139 4.63 4.84 -5.59
CA ILE A 139 5.40 4.71 -6.84
C ILE A 139 6.81 5.27 -6.58
N SER A 140 7.81 4.44 -6.72
CA SER A 140 9.22 4.79 -6.52
C SER A 140 9.96 5.07 -7.82
N ALA A 141 9.50 4.50 -8.94
CA ALA A 141 10.01 4.80 -10.27
C ALA A 141 8.93 4.59 -11.34
N VAL A 142 9.05 5.36 -12.43
CA VAL A 142 8.20 5.24 -13.62
C VAL A 142 9.11 5.05 -14.83
N GLY A 143 9.01 3.91 -15.47
CA GLY A 143 9.69 3.59 -16.73
C GLY A 143 8.75 3.73 -17.93
N THR A 144 9.23 3.31 -19.10
CA THR A 144 8.44 3.38 -20.34
C THR A 144 7.23 2.44 -20.31
N ASN A 145 7.38 1.24 -19.78
CA ASN A 145 6.36 0.15 -19.78
C ASN A 145 6.19 -0.49 -18.40
N GLU A 146 6.76 0.10 -17.36
CA GLU A 146 6.61 -0.42 -16.00
C GLU A 146 6.65 0.69 -14.97
N VAL A 147 6.11 0.42 -13.80
CA VAL A 147 6.28 1.22 -12.59
C VAL A 147 6.90 0.35 -11.51
N GLU A 148 7.79 0.93 -10.73
CA GLU A 148 8.25 0.30 -9.49
C GLU A 148 7.46 0.87 -8.31
N LEU A 149 6.98 -0.01 -7.47
CA LEU A 149 6.34 0.32 -6.21
C LEU A 149 7.28 0.05 -5.04
N ILE A 150 7.30 0.95 -4.06
CA ILE A 150 7.85 0.69 -2.74
C ILE A 150 6.71 0.55 -1.73
N GLN A 151 6.81 -0.45 -0.84
CA GLN A 151 5.69 -0.86 0.00
C GLN A 151 6.17 -1.47 1.32
N GLN A 152 5.30 -1.46 2.30
CA GLN A 152 5.51 -2.07 3.60
C GLN A 152 4.41 -3.10 3.88
N ASN A 153 4.75 -4.23 4.49
CA ASN A 153 3.80 -5.30 4.80
C ASN A 153 3.02 -5.82 3.58
N SER A 154 3.73 -6.13 2.51
CA SER A 154 3.17 -6.55 1.21
C SER A 154 2.71 -8.01 1.15
N GLY A 155 2.73 -8.72 2.25
CA GLY A 155 2.43 -10.15 2.36
C GLY A 155 3.45 -10.87 3.24
N CYS A 156 3.34 -12.19 3.35
CA CYS A 156 4.19 -12.98 4.24
C CYS A 156 5.70 -12.92 3.92
N MET A 157 6.07 -12.59 2.70
CA MET A 157 7.47 -12.42 2.28
C MET A 157 7.99 -11.00 2.49
N ASN A 158 7.13 -10.03 2.81
CA ASN A 158 7.46 -8.62 3.06
C ASN A 158 8.41 -7.99 2.01
N VAL A 159 8.16 -8.24 0.73
CA VAL A 159 8.96 -7.68 -0.36
C VAL A 159 8.72 -6.18 -0.45
N SER A 160 9.78 -5.37 -0.28
CA SER A 160 9.68 -3.90 -0.26
C SER A 160 9.53 -3.28 -1.64
N ARG A 161 10.10 -3.87 -2.70
CA ARG A 161 10.01 -3.37 -4.07
C ARG A 161 9.26 -4.33 -4.98
N LYS A 162 8.45 -3.78 -5.90
CA LYS A 162 7.73 -4.57 -6.89
C LYS A 162 7.55 -3.80 -8.18
N CYS A 163 8.00 -4.37 -9.31
CA CYS A 163 7.69 -3.85 -10.63
C CYS A 163 6.35 -4.40 -11.13
N LEU A 164 5.57 -3.55 -11.78
CA LEU A 164 4.33 -3.86 -12.47
C LEU A 164 4.35 -3.24 -13.86
N GLY A 165 3.78 -3.95 -14.84
CA GLY A 165 3.64 -3.41 -16.20
C GLY A 165 2.80 -2.13 -16.20
N LEU A 166 3.15 -1.20 -17.08
CA LEU A 166 2.45 0.05 -17.33
C LEU A 166 2.12 0.13 -18.81
N THR A 167 0.85 0.33 -19.14
CA THR A 167 0.39 0.43 -20.51
C THR A 167 -0.50 1.65 -20.69
N LYS A 168 -0.54 2.18 -21.90
CA LYS A 168 -1.47 3.24 -22.29
C LYS A 168 -2.55 2.65 -23.18
N ASN A 169 -3.80 2.89 -22.85
CA ASN A 169 -4.96 2.56 -23.67
C ASN A 169 -5.64 3.85 -24.18
N ASN A 170 -6.78 3.73 -24.86
CA ASN A 170 -7.50 4.88 -25.40
C ASN A 170 -8.08 5.82 -24.33
N SER A 171 -8.29 5.33 -23.11
CA SER A 171 -8.89 6.08 -21.99
C SER A 171 -7.87 6.67 -21.03
N GLY A 172 -6.63 6.14 -21.02
CA GLY A 172 -5.59 6.60 -20.11
C GLY A 172 -4.50 5.57 -19.85
N TRP A 173 -3.81 5.71 -18.73
CA TRP A 173 -2.74 4.83 -18.31
C TRP A 173 -3.26 3.75 -17.36
N GLU A 174 -2.73 2.54 -17.49
CA GLU A 174 -3.10 1.37 -16.71
C GLU A 174 -1.86 0.69 -16.12
N ILE A 175 -1.84 0.55 -14.79
CA ILE A 175 -0.88 -0.31 -14.09
C ILE A 175 -1.45 -1.73 -14.09
N GLN A 176 -0.70 -2.69 -14.63
CA GLN A 176 -1.13 -4.05 -14.90
C GLN A 176 -1.28 -4.88 -13.63
N ASN A 177 -2.41 -4.72 -12.95
CA ASN A 177 -2.84 -5.58 -11.86
C ASN A 177 -4.35 -5.42 -11.62
N LYS A 178 -5.11 -6.51 -11.71
CA LYS A 178 -6.58 -6.54 -11.58
C LYS A 178 -7.13 -5.96 -10.26
N ARG A 179 -6.31 -5.85 -9.22
CA ARG A 179 -6.72 -5.30 -7.93
C ARG A 179 -6.43 -3.82 -7.77
N ILE A 180 -5.72 -3.19 -8.70
CA ILE A 180 -5.45 -1.75 -8.61
C ILE A 180 -6.73 -0.99 -8.96
N LEU A 181 -7.18 -0.17 -8.01
CA LEU A 181 -8.31 0.76 -8.18
C LEU A 181 -7.86 2.01 -8.93
N GLY A 182 -6.67 2.47 -8.64
CA GLY A 182 -6.08 3.67 -9.19
C GLY A 182 -4.97 4.22 -8.29
N TRP A 183 -4.68 5.51 -8.44
CA TRP A 183 -3.67 6.19 -7.64
C TRP A 183 -4.14 7.57 -7.18
N LEU A 184 -3.49 8.07 -6.15
CA LEU A 184 -3.69 9.40 -5.59
C LEU A 184 -2.44 10.23 -5.81
N HIS A 185 -2.60 11.40 -6.36
CA HIS A 185 -1.56 12.36 -6.72
C HIS A 185 -1.63 13.60 -5.82
N ILE A 186 -0.46 14.14 -5.41
CA ILE A 186 -0.36 15.33 -4.58
C ILE A 186 -0.46 16.60 -5.41
#